data_23864d50d36396f7b5029ec10bc82fe8
#
_entry.id   23864d50d36396f7b5029ec10bc82fe8
#
_cell.length_a   1.000
_cell.length_b   1.000
_cell.length_c   1.000
_cell.angle_alpha   90.00
_cell.angle_beta   90.00
_cell.angle_gamma   90.00
#
_symmetry.space_group_name_H-M   'P 1'
#
loop_
_entity.id
_entity.type
_entity.pdbx_description
1 polymer ?
#
loop_
_entity_poly.entity_id
_entity_poly.type
_entity_poly.pdbx_seq_one_letter_code
_entity_poly.pdbx_strand_id
1 'polypeptide(L)'
;MPVRKLESTMDVLEATKRRIKNAFSNGCKVYLSFSSGKDSLCMSSITYDLIRAGEIDPKQLTVIFIDEEGLYPSMVEATERWRRNFEGVGVKFLWFCLPFKQVSVIDHLSSSESWITWEPGKESEWMRTPPRGAIMSSPYLHYPGEMNYQTFCTKAFADGIQMIGLRTVESVTRLQAVARSDMKSLGGKFYPIYDWKDSDVWLYIKERGLEFPDIYMRLYEAGVRKNQLRLCAFFGDCGTQGLRWIAETDPVLWEKIERREPNAYLVLLYWDSEMFRRSSNKRRELEEDEEQKDYRALCQDILFLHPERYTIAKDTLSHISNWRGMFIKTYGIATQAHYKKMYEGLLYGDPKSRILRILWTSIFTDYNTQTKGVK
;
A
#
# COMPACT_ATOMS: atom_id res chain seq x y z
N MET A 1 -28.72 -1.58 -0.17
CA MET A 1 -29.10 -2.79 -0.91
C MET A 1 -27.88 -3.71 -0.96
N PRO A 2 -28.00 -5.02 -0.65
CA PRO A 2 -26.88 -5.92 -0.85
C PRO A 2 -26.54 -5.97 -2.33
N VAL A 3 -25.28 -5.74 -2.65
CA VAL A 3 -24.76 -5.87 -4.01
C VAL A 3 -24.99 -7.31 -4.45
N ARG A 4 -25.92 -7.55 -5.37
CA ARG A 4 -26.07 -8.85 -6.00
C ARG A 4 -24.78 -9.16 -6.75
N LYS A 5 -24.04 -10.17 -6.29
CA LYS A 5 -22.98 -10.76 -7.10
C LYS A 5 -23.64 -11.36 -8.35
N LEU A 6 -23.36 -10.79 -9.50
CA LEU A 6 -23.68 -11.45 -10.77
C LEU A 6 -22.75 -12.67 -10.86
N GLU A 7 -23.29 -13.85 -10.78
CA GLU A 7 -22.55 -15.07 -11.09
C GLU A 7 -22.22 -15.03 -12.58
N SER A 8 -20.93 -15.00 -12.89
CA SER A 8 -20.41 -15.14 -14.24
C SER A 8 -20.16 -16.62 -14.51
N THR A 9 -20.56 -17.09 -15.68
CA THR A 9 -20.22 -18.43 -16.17
C THR A 9 -18.75 -18.54 -16.60
N MET A 10 -18.05 -17.41 -16.70
CA MET A 10 -16.62 -17.33 -17.08
C MET A 10 -15.76 -17.42 -15.82
N ASP A 11 -14.76 -18.29 -15.86
CA ASP A 11 -13.78 -18.38 -14.79
C ASP A 11 -12.89 -17.12 -14.70
N VAL A 12 -12.32 -16.86 -13.53
CA VAL A 12 -11.55 -15.63 -13.27
C VAL A 12 -10.27 -15.54 -14.13
N LEU A 13 -9.67 -16.66 -14.50
CA LEU A 13 -8.47 -16.70 -15.37
C LEU A 13 -8.82 -16.27 -16.79
N GLU A 14 -9.87 -16.84 -17.37
CA GLU A 14 -10.33 -16.47 -18.71
C GLU A 14 -10.83 -15.03 -18.77
N ALA A 15 -11.53 -14.59 -17.72
CA ALA A 15 -11.93 -13.18 -17.58
C ALA A 15 -10.71 -12.25 -17.54
N THR A 16 -9.65 -12.64 -16.83
CA THR A 16 -8.40 -11.88 -16.75
C THR A 16 -7.68 -11.82 -18.09
N LYS A 17 -7.53 -12.95 -18.80
CA LYS A 17 -6.93 -12.99 -20.15
C LYS A 17 -7.67 -12.05 -21.11
N ARG A 18 -9.01 -12.10 -21.09
CA ARG A 18 -9.85 -11.23 -21.93
C ARG A 18 -9.64 -9.75 -21.58
N ARG A 19 -9.59 -9.39 -20.30
CA ARG A 19 -9.34 -8.00 -19.85
C ARG A 19 -7.97 -7.51 -20.31
N ILE A 20 -6.92 -8.33 -20.16
CA ILE A 20 -5.58 -7.98 -20.61
C ILE A 20 -5.59 -7.77 -22.12
N LYS A 21 -6.09 -8.71 -22.91
CA LYS A 21 -6.15 -8.56 -24.38
C LYS A 21 -6.88 -7.29 -24.79
N ASN A 22 -7.98 -6.97 -24.13
CA ASN A 22 -8.74 -5.73 -24.39
C ASN A 22 -7.91 -4.47 -24.13
N ALA A 23 -7.02 -4.45 -23.13
CA ALA A 23 -6.16 -3.30 -22.86
C ALA A 23 -5.14 -3.06 -23.98
N PHE A 24 -4.73 -4.12 -24.69
CA PHE A 24 -3.80 -4.03 -25.83
C PHE A 24 -4.49 -3.76 -27.18
N SER A 25 -5.80 -3.99 -27.29
CA SER A 25 -6.53 -3.88 -28.56
C SER A 25 -6.56 -2.46 -29.13
N ASN A 26 -6.36 -1.44 -28.30
CA ASN A 26 -6.39 -0.03 -28.72
C ASN A 26 -5.04 0.52 -29.21
N GLY A 27 -4.00 -0.30 -29.26
CA GLY A 27 -2.65 0.11 -29.67
C GLY A 27 -1.93 1.05 -28.69
N CYS A 28 -2.51 1.28 -27.51
CA CYS A 28 -1.89 2.11 -26.47
C CYS A 28 -0.73 1.39 -25.80
N LYS A 29 0.21 2.17 -25.24
CA LYS A 29 1.25 1.63 -24.35
C LYS A 29 0.61 1.11 -23.08
N VAL A 30 1.07 -0.05 -22.63
CA VAL A 30 0.65 -0.66 -21.36
C VAL A 30 1.85 -0.75 -20.42
N TYR A 31 1.69 -0.25 -19.22
CA TYR A 31 2.70 -0.26 -18.18
C TYR A 31 2.31 -1.25 -17.08
N LEU A 32 2.96 -2.42 -17.03
CA LEU A 32 2.71 -3.42 -16.01
C LEU A 32 3.50 -3.11 -14.76
N SER A 33 2.80 -2.80 -13.66
CA SER A 33 3.41 -2.59 -12.34
C SER A 33 3.73 -3.94 -11.71
N PHE A 34 5.00 -4.31 -11.72
CA PHE A 34 5.52 -5.51 -11.09
C PHE A 34 6.01 -5.19 -9.66
N SER A 35 5.74 -6.06 -8.69
CA SER A 35 6.17 -5.88 -7.30
C SER A 35 6.80 -7.13 -6.68
N SER A 36 7.02 -8.19 -7.49
CA SER A 36 7.37 -9.55 -7.05
C SER A 36 6.48 -10.18 -5.98
N GLY A 37 5.40 -9.52 -5.57
CA GLY A 37 4.36 -10.10 -4.73
C GLY A 37 3.48 -11.08 -5.52
N LYS A 38 2.83 -12.03 -4.83
CA LYS A 38 2.04 -13.13 -5.42
C LYS A 38 1.02 -12.67 -6.47
N ASP A 39 0.36 -11.55 -6.23
CA ASP A 39 -0.69 -11.02 -7.12
C ASP A 39 -0.08 -10.48 -8.43
N SER A 40 1.01 -9.72 -8.34
CA SER A 40 1.73 -9.22 -9.51
C SER A 40 2.42 -10.35 -10.29
N LEU A 41 2.86 -11.42 -9.61
CA LEU A 41 3.40 -12.62 -10.26
C LEU A 41 2.36 -13.31 -11.13
N CYS A 42 1.14 -13.53 -10.62
CA CYS A 42 0.05 -14.13 -11.41
C CYS A 42 -0.27 -13.28 -12.63
N MET A 43 -0.45 -11.97 -12.43
CA MET A 43 -0.72 -11.04 -13.53
C MET A 43 0.40 -11.05 -14.59
N SER A 44 1.65 -11.05 -14.14
CA SER A 44 2.82 -11.09 -15.04
C SER A 44 2.93 -12.40 -15.80
N SER A 45 2.68 -13.53 -15.15
CA SER A 45 2.68 -14.84 -15.78
C SER A 45 1.61 -14.94 -16.87
N ILE A 46 0.38 -14.50 -16.60
CA ILE A 46 -0.70 -14.49 -17.61
C ILE A 46 -0.33 -13.60 -18.78
N THR A 47 0.21 -12.40 -18.52
CA THR A 47 0.62 -11.47 -19.57
C THR A 47 1.76 -12.04 -20.40
N TYR A 48 2.75 -12.66 -19.78
CA TYR A 48 3.86 -13.33 -20.44
C TYR A 48 3.40 -14.48 -21.35
N ASP A 49 2.45 -15.31 -20.88
CA ASP A 49 1.87 -16.39 -21.68
C ASP A 49 1.14 -15.85 -22.91
N LEU A 50 0.39 -14.76 -22.79
CA LEU A 50 -0.30 -14.12 -23.91
C LEU A 50 0.69 -13.56 -24.96
N ILE A 51 1.83 -13.03 -24.52
CA ILE A 51 2.91 -12.60 -25.41
C ILE A 51 3.47 -13.83 -26.17
N ARG A 52 3.80 -14.90 -25.44
CA ARG A 52 4.35 -16.10 -26.04
C ARG A 52 3.39 -16.79 -27.00
N ALA A 53 2.09 -16.66 -26.76
CA ALA A 53 1.05 -17.13 -27.66
C ALA A 53 0.84 -16.23 -28.90
N GLY A 54 1.52 -15.07 -28.99
CA GLY A 54 1.32 -14.08 -30.03
C GLY A 54 -0.01 -13.34 -29.98
N GLU A 55 -0.70 -13.39 -28.80
CA GLU A 55 -2.01 -12.76 -28.62
C GLU A 55 -1.93 -11.28 -28.26
N ILE A 56 -0.75 -10.81 -27.79
CA ILE A 56 -0.46 -9.39 -27.52
C ILE A 56 0.94 -9.04 -28.02
N ASP A 57 1.12 -7.80 -28.49
CA ASP A 57 2.40 -7.31 -28.99
C ASP A 57 3.33 -6.90 -27.83
N PRO A 58 4.52 -7.54 -27.68
CA PRO A 58 5.47 -7.19 -26.64
C PRO A 58 5.95 -5.73 -26.73
N LYS A 59 5.94 -5.10 -27.90
CA LYS A 59 6.36 -3.70 -28.06
C LYS A 59 5.44 -2.69 -27.40
N GLN A 60 4.18 -3.05 -27.15
CA GLN A 60 3.23 -2.21 -26.43
C GLN A 60 3.40 -2.29 -24.92
N LEU A 61 4.10 -3.32 -24.40
CA LEU A 61 4.29 -3.55 -22.98
C LEU A 61 5.62 -2.99 -22.50
N THR A 62 5.57 -2.31 -21.37
CA THR A 62 6.73 -1.99 -20.53
C THR A 62 6.45 -2.46 -19.12
N VAL A 63 7.31 -3.26 -18.55
CA VAL A 63 7.24 -3.66 -17.14
C VAL A 63 7.97 -2.63 -16.30
N ILE A 64 7.33 -2.22 -15.20
CA ILE A 64 7.86 -1.24 -14.25
C ILE A 64 8.04 -1.93 -12.90
N PHE A 65 9.23 -1.86 -12.36
CA PHE A 65 9.50 -2.24 -10.98
C PHE A 65 10.02 -1.02 -10.21
N ILE A 66 9.29 -0.65 -9.17
CA ILE A 66 9.71 0.38 -8.22
C ILE A 66 10.39 -0.32 -7.06
N ASP A 67 11.66 -0.08 -6.95
CA ASP A 67 12.52 -0.66 -5.95
C ASP A 67 12.55 0.24 -4.71
N GLU A 68 11.96 -0.23 -3.63
CA GLU A 68 11.85 0.52 -2.37
C GLU A 68 13.06 0.33 -1.45
N GLU A 69 14.23 -0.11 -1.98
CA GLU A 69 15.48 -0.39 -1.25
C GLU A 69 15.35 -1.57 -0.27
N GLY A 70 14.44 -1.44 0.70
CA GLY A 70 14.18 -2.45 1.73
C GLY A 70 13.32 -3.60 1.23
N LEU A 71 13.93 -4.57 0.53
CA LEU A 71 13.28 -5.76 -0.01
C LEU A 71 13.94 -7.03 0.52
N TYR A 72 13.13 -8.09 0.67
CA TYR A 72 13.66 -9.42 0.94
C TYR A 72 14.52 -9.92 -0.23
N PRO A 73 15.63 -10.63 0.04
CA PRO A 73 16.49 -11.14 -1.02
C PRO A 73 15.76 -11.97 -2.09
N SER A 74 14.82 -12.82 -1.67
CA SER A 74 14.01 -13.63 -2.59
C SER A 74 13.08 -12.82 -3.50
N MET A 75 12.69 -11.61 -3.08
CA MET A 75 11.95 -10.68 -3.95
C MET A 75 12.85 -10.11 -5.05
N VAL A 76 14.09 -9.79 -4.72
CA VAL A 76 15.08 -9.30 -5.69
C VAL A 76 15.38 -10.38 -6.71
N GLU A 77 15.62 -11.61 -6.27
CA GLU A 77 15.87 -12.79 -7.14
C GLU A 77 14.68 -13.06 -8.08
N ALA A 78 13.45 -13.01 -7.53
CA ALA A 78 12.25 -13.17 -8.35
C ALA A 78 12.11 -12.04 -9.39
N THR A 79 12.46 -10.81 -9.03
CA THR A 79 12.43 -9.67 -9.94
C THR A 79 13.45 -9.83 -11.06
N GLU A 80 14.69 -10.23 -10.75
CA GLU A 80 15.74 -10.49 -11.76
C GLU A 80 15.35 -11.62 -12.72
N ARG A 81 14.69 -12.67 -12.23
CA ARG A 81 14.19 -13.77 -13.06
C ARG A 81 13.10 -13.26 -14.02
N TRP A 82 12.12 -12.51 -13.52
CA TRP A 82 11.06 -11.96 -14.36
C TRP A 82 11.55 -10.91 -15.34
N ARG A 83 12.55 -10.11 -14.96
CA ARG A 83 13.25 -9.21 -15.87
C ARG A 83 13.82 -9.97 -17.07
N ARG A 84 14.61 -11.03 -16.81
CA ARG A 84 15.17 -11.87 -17.90
C ARG A 84 14.08 -12.49 -18.77
N ASN A 85 12.99 -12.98 -18.18
CA ASN A 85 11.88 -13.55 -18.93
C ASN A 85 11.25 -12.53 -19.88
N PHE A 86 10.92 -11.36 -19.40
CA PHE A 86 10.31 -10.30 -20.21
C PHE A 86 11.25 -9.73 -21.26
N GLU A 87 12.50 -9.45 -20.92
CA GLU A 87 13.52 -9.00 -21.88
C GLU A 87 13.76 -10.06 -22.95
N GLY A 88 13.73 -11.35 -22.61
CA GLY A 88 13.87 -12.48 -23.54
C GLY A 88 12.76 -12.58 -24.59
N VAL A 89 11.61 -11.99 -24.37
CA VAL A 89 10.50 -11.91 -25.35
C VAL A 89 10.33 -10.51 -25.93
N GLY A 90 11.33 -9.63 -25.77
CA GLY A 90 11.36 -8.29 -26.38
C GLY A 90 10.58 -7.22 -25.61
N VAL A 91 10.19 -7.47 -24.37
CA VAL A 91 9.52 -6.50 -23.50
C VAL A 91 10.55 -5.67 -22.75
N LYS A 92 10.35 -4.36 -22.71
CA LYS A 92 11.18 -3.44 -21.93
C LYS A 92 10.88 -3.60 -20.45
N PHE A 93 11.93 -3.78 -19.63
CA PHE A 93 11.83 -3.82 -18.17
C PHE A 93 12.55 -2.61 -17.56
N LEU A 94 11.83 -1.80 -16.79
CA LEU A 94 12.35 -0.62 -16.12
C LEU A 94 12.44 -0.87 -14.63
N TRP A 95 13.66 -0.92 -14.11
CA TRP A 95 13.95 -1.09 -12.69
C TRP A 95 14.38 0.25 -12.10
N PHE A 96 13.51 0.85 -11.28
CA PHE A 96 13.77 2.16 -10.69
C PHE A 96 14.26 2.04 -9.25
N CYS A 97 15.45 2.57 -8.99
CA CYS A 97 16.01 2.79 -7.66
C CYS A 97 16.11 4.31 -7.45
N LEU A 98 15.00 4.95 -7.15
CA LEU A 98 14.89 6.40 -7.05
C LEU A 98 14.61 6.86 -5.61
N PRO A 99 15.03 8.08 -5.22
CA PRO A 99 14.86 8.61 -3.88
C PRO A 99 13.42 9.08 -3.62
N PHE A 100 12.49 8.12 -3.50
CA PHE A 100 11.10 8.39 -3.19
C PHE A 100 10.86 8.64 -1.71
N LYS A 101 9.99 9.59 -1.42
CA LYS A 101 9.45 9.78 -0.08
C LYS A 101 8.47 8.65 0.25
N GLN A 102 8.68 8.00 1.39
CA GLN A 102 7.75 7.02 1.94
C GLN A 102 7.31 7.41 3.35
N VAL A 103 6.04 7.15 3.67
CA VAL A 103 5.57 7.25 5.04
C VAL A 103 6.02 6.02 5.80
N SER A 104 6.82 6.22 6.84
CA SER A 104 7.28 5.17 7.73
C SER A 104 6.46 5.18 9.03
N VAL A 105 6.17 4.00 9.56
CA VAL A 105 5.56 3.88 10.90
C VAL A 105 6.57 4.13 12.02
N ILE A 106 7.87 4.20 11.67
CA ILE A 106 8.97 4.51 12.60
C ILE A 106 9.19 6.01 12.67
N ASP A 107 8.59 6.81 11.79
CA ASP A 107 8.75 8.28 11.75
C ASP A 107 8.38 8.97 13.06
N HIS A 108 7.45 8.40 13.83
CA HIS A 108 7.12 8.89 15.17
C HIS A 108 8.28 8.79 16.16
N LEU A 109 9.26 7.96 15.87
CA LEU A 109 10.42 7.68 16.72
C LEU A 109 11.69 8.34 16.20
N SER A 110 11.65 8.90 14.97
CA SER A 110 12.78 9.56 14.33
C SER A 110 12.60 11.08 14.27
N SER A 111 13.67 11.80 14.04
CA SER A 111 13.65 13.25 13.81
C SER A 111 13.14 13.63 12.41
N SER A 112 13.06 12.68 11.48
CA SER A 112 12.57 12.89 10.12
C SER A 112 11.15 12.37 9.95
N GLU A 113 10.28 13.14 9.28
CA GLU A 113 8.88 12.79 9.05
C GLU A 113 8.68 11.77 7.92
N SER A 114 9.76 11.36 7.25
CA SER A 114 9.67 10.46 6.10
C SER A 114 10.98 9.74 5.85
N TRP A 115 10.87 8.49 5.47
CA TRP A 115 11.97 7.71 4.98
C TRP A 115 12.13 7.94 3.46
N ILE A 116 13.36 8.13 3.00
CA ILE A 116 13.67 8.30 1.58
C ILE A 116 14.39 7.05 1.10
N THR A 117 13.80 6.34 0.13
CA THR A 117 14.43 5.19 -0.52
C THR A 117 15.64 5.65 -1.32
N TRP A 118 16.70 4.85 -1.38
CA TRP A 118 17.89 5.15 -2.21
C TRP A 118 18.39 6.57 -2.03
N GLU A 119 18.40 7.05 -0.78
CA GLU A 119 18.73 8.43 -0.43
C GLU A 119 20.18 8.76 -0.83
N PRO A 120 20.38 9.77 -1.69
CA PRO A 120 21.72 10.21 -2.07
C PRO A 120 22.50 10.74 -0.86
N GLY A 121 23.79 10.43 -0.82
CA GLY A 121 24.66 10.75 0.31
C GLY A 121 24.65 9.72 1.43
N LYS A 122 23.78 8.69 1.34
CA LYS A 122 23.73 7.54 2.27
C LYS A 122 24.02 6.21 1.59
N GLU A 123 24.78 6.20 0.51
CA GLU A 123 25.09 5.01 -0.29
C GLU A 123 25.76 3.91 0.55
N SER A 124 26.58 4.29 1.52
CA SER A 124 27.22 3.34 2.45
C SER A 124 26.28 2.67 3.44
N GLU A 125 25.10 3.28 3.65
CA GLU A 125 24.06 2.78 4.55
C GLU A 125 23.00 1.97 3.83
N TRP A 126 22.91 2.04 2.50
CA TRP A 126 21.87 1.32 1.75
C TRP A 126 21.86 -0.15 2.08
N MET A 127 20.67 -0.71 2.20
CA MET A 127 20.46 -2.13 2.59
C MET A 127 21.07 -3.08 1.56
N ARG A 128 21.25 -2.64 0.33
CA ARG A 128 21.86 -3.40 -0.76
C ARG A 128 22.35 -2.47 -1.88
N THR A 129 23.17 -3.01 -2.76
CA THR A 129 23.60 -2.31 -3.98
C THR A 129 22.48 -2.37 -5.03
N PRO A 130 22.22 -1.25 -5.74
CA PRO A 130 21.30 -1.26 -6.89
C PRO A 130 21.75 -2.29 -7.94
N PRO A 131 20.83 -3.04 -8.56
CA PRO A 131 21.20 -4.01 -9.57
C PRO A 131 21.76 -3.33 -10.83
N ARG A 132 22.56 -4.07 -11.58
CA ARG A 132 23.13 -3.55 -12.83
C ARG A 132 22.02 -3.10 -13.79
N GLY A 133 22.14 -1.84 -14.27
CA GLY A 133 21.17 -1.25 -15.18
C GLY A 133 19.91 -0.71 -14.51
N ALA A 134 19.91 -0.60 -13.17
CA ALA A 134 18.86 0.14 -12.47
C ALA A 134 18.89 1.63 -12.85
N ILE A 135 17.70 2.22 -12.89
CA ILE A 135 17.52 3.64 -13.21
C ILE A 135 17.59 4.43 -11.90
N MET A 136 18.68 5.19 -11.74
CA MET A 136 19.00 5.95 -10.54
C MET A 136 18.61 7.43 -10.60
N SER A 137 18.14 7.90 -11.77
CA SER A 137 17.70 9.29 -11.95
C SER A 137 16.54 9.36 -12.94
N SER A 138 15.72 10.38 -12.81
CA SER A 138 14.58 10.58 -13.71
C SER A 138 14.29 12.07 -13.88
N PRO A 139 13.91 12.52 -15.09
CA PRO A 139 13.51 13.90 -15.31
C PRO A 139 12.23 14.32 -14.58
N TYR A 140 11.52 13.37 -13.98
CA TYR A 140 10.29 13.62 -13.23
C TYR A 140 10.51 13.77 -11.72
N LEU A 141 11.76 13.56 -11.23
CA LEU A 141 12.11 13.64 -9.82
C LEU A 141 13.38 14.51 -9.69
N HIS A 142 13.22 15.75 -9.27
CA HIS A 142 14.29 16.76 -9.29
C HIS A 142 15.15 16.78 -8.02
N TYR A 143 14.57 16.42 -6.87
CA TYR A 143 15.30 16.30 -5.60
C TYR A 143 14.76 15.14 -4.74
N PRO A 144 15.61 14.60 -3.85
CA PRO A 144 15.25 13.48 -2.98
C PRO A 144 14.02 13.80 -2.12
N GLY A 145 13.07 12.86 -2.08
CA GLY A 145 11.85 13.01 -1.28
C GLY A 145 10.81 13.99 -1.82
N GLU A 146 11.00 14.54 -3.03
CA GLU A 146 10.02 15.44 -3.68
C GLU A 146 8.63 14.80 -3.79
N MET A 147 8.58 13.52 -4.10
CA MET A 147 7.32 12.80 -4.27
C MET A 147 7.41 11.34 -3.85
N ASN A 148 6.26 10.73 -3.65
CA ASN A 148 6.14 9.28 -3.53
C ASN A 148 6.09 8.60 -4.91
N TYR A 149 6.26 7.27 -4.93
CA TYR A 149 6.29 6.51 -6.18
C TYR A 149 4.95 6.54 -6.94
N GLN A 150 3.80 6.67 -6.24
CA GLN A 150 2.50 6.73 -6.91
C GLN A 150 2.36 8.01 -7.75
N THR A 151 2.79 9.14 -7.19
CA THR A 151 2.82 10.43 -7.91
C THR A 151 3.78 10.37 -9.07
N PHE A 152 4.97 9.77 -8.87
CA PHE A 152 5.94 9.54 -9.93
C PHE A 152 5.35 8.73 -11.08
N CYS A 153 4.79 7.55 -10.79
CA CYS A 153 4.19 6.70 -11.82
C CYS A 153 3.07 7.41 -12.60
N THR A 154 2.26 8.21 -11.91
CA THR A 154 1.20 8.98 -12.57
C THR A 154 1.75 10.01 -13.56
N LYS A 155 2.89 10.65 -13.23
CA LYS A 155 3.56 11.62 -14.13
C LYS A 155 4.34 10.93 -15.25
N ALA A 156 5.18 9.95 -14.89
CA ALA A 156 6.13 9.33 -15.80
C ALA A 156 5.48 8.43 -16.87
N PHE A 157 4.30 7.88 -16.56
CA PHE A 157 3.58 6.93 -17.43
C PHE A 157 2.19 7.42 -17.83
N ALA A 158 2.03 8.74 -17.95
CA ALA A 158 0.80 9.37 -18.34
C ALA A 158 0.40 9.09 -19.81
N ASP A 159 1.35 8.65 -20.64
CA ASP A 159 1.16 8.39 -22.07
C ASP A 159 0.66 6.96 -22.40
N GLY A 160 0.30 6.18 -21.36
CA GLY A 160 -0.19 4.82 -21.51
C GLY A 160 -1.17 4.43 -20.38
N ILE A 161 -1.52 3.15 -20.33
CA ILE A 161 -2.42 2.56 -19.34
C ILE A 161 -1.58 1.79 -18.31
N GLN A 162 -1.78 2.06 -17.03
CA GLN A 162 -1.10 1.35 -15.95
C GLN A 162 -1.89 0.09 -15.53
N MET A 163 -1.29 -1.07 -15.69
CA MET A 163 -1.85 -2.37 -15.30
C MET A 163 -1.28 -2.78 -13.94
N ILE A 164 -2.16 -2.93 -12.94
CA ILE A 164 -1.79 -3.12 -11.53
C ILE A 164 -2.48 -4.37 -10.97
N GLY A 165 -1.70 -5.25 -10.35
CA GLY A 165 -2.18 -6.46 -9.69
C GLY A 165 -2.85 -6.16 -8.35
N LEU A 166 -4.09 -5.65 -8.38
CA LEU A 166 -4.87 -5.27 -7.21
C LEU A 166 -6.16 -6.08 -7.15
N ARG A 167 -6.52 -6.55 -5.93
CA ARG A 167 -7.73 -7.34 -5.68
C ARG A 167 -8.69 -6.59 -4.75
N THR A 168 -9.99 -6.61 -5.08
CA THR A 168 -11.03 -5.88 -4.33
C THR A 168 -11.30 -6.46 -2.95
N VAL A 169 -11.07 -7.77 -2.77
CA VAL A 169 -11.28 -8.47 -1.50
C VAL A 169 -10.38 -8.01 -0.35
N GLU A 170 -9.33 -7.27 -0.66
CA GLU A 170 -8.36 -6.86 0.35
C GLU A 170 -8.74 -5.61 1.14
N SER A 171 -9.51 -4.70 0.57
CA SER A 171 -10.04 -3.52 1.27
C SER A 171 -11.10 -2.77 0.48
N VAL A 172 -11.95 -2.02 1.21
CA VAL A 172 -12.95 -1.10 0.60
C VAL A 172 -12.27 -0.04 -0.26
N THR A 173 -11.10 0.46 0.13
CA THR A 173 -10.33 1.44 -0.66
C THR A 173 -9.94 0.86 -2.03
N ARG A 174 -9.56 -0.43 -2.09
CA ARG A 174 -9.24 -1.10 -3.35
C ARG A 174 -10.47 -1.32 -4.22
N LEU A 175 -11.62 -1.66 -3.61
CA LEU A 175 -12.90 -1.72 -4.33
C LEU A 175 -13.24 -0.38 -4.96
N GLN A 176 -13.07 0.72 -4.24
CA GLN A 176 -13.27 2.08 -4.77
C GLN A 176 -12.30 2.42 -5.90
N ALA A 177 -11.04 2.00 -5.81
CA ALA A 177 -10.05 2.20 -6.86
C ALA A 177 -10.46 1.48 -8.16
N VAL A 178 -10.95 0.23 -8.05
CA VAL A 178 -11.45 -0.53 -9.20
C VAL A 178 -12.71 0.10 -9.79
N ALA A 179 -13.64 0.54 -8.94
CA ALA A 179 -14.87 1.20 -9.39
C ALA A 179 -14.63 2.52 -10.14
N ARG A 180 -13.50 3.18 -9.87
CA ARG A 180 -13.06 4.41 -10.53
C ARG A 180 -12.04 4.16 -11.64
N SER A 181 -11.75 2.90 -11.97
CA SER A 181 -10.76 2.56 -12.99
C SER A 181 -11.26 3.01 -14.38
N ASP A 182 -10.37 3.61 -15.15
CA ASP A 182 -10.61 3.98 -16.53
C ASP A 182 -9.54 3.35 -17.42
N MET A 183 -9.95 2.34 -18.20
CA MET A 183 -9.10 1.65 -19.19
C MET A 183 -9.03 2.36 -20.54
N LYS A 184 -9.80 3.43 -20.73
CA LYS A 184 -9.94 4.08 -22.05
C LYS A 184 -9.11 5.34 -22.16
N SER A 185 -8.78 5.97 -21.02
CA SER A 185 -8.00 7.20 -20.98
C SER A 185 -6.52 6.95 -20.81
N LEU A 186 -5.69 7.69 -21.52
CA LEU A 186 -4.24 7.74 -21.26
C LEU A 186 -3.99 8.20 -19.82
N GLY A 187 -3.02 7.57 -19.15
CA GLY A 187 -2.79 7.76 -17.73
C GLY A 187 -3.75 6.98 -16.80
N GLY A 188 -4.73 6.27 -17.37
CA GLY A 188 -5.68 5.45 -16.63
C GLY A 188 -5.03 4.24 -15.96
N LYS A 189 -5.70 3.73 -14.93
CA LYS A 189 -5.28 2.53 -14.19
C LYS A 189 -6.30 1.44 -14.40
N PHE A 190 -5.82 0.23 -14.62
CA PHE A 190 -6.68 -0.92 -14.74
C PHE A 190 -6.17 -2.13 -13.94
N TYR A 191 -7.09 -2.96 -13.48
CA TYR A 191 -6.83 -3.99 -12.50
C TYR A 191 -7.35 -5.34 -12.99
N PRO A 192 -6.57 -6.11 -13.79
CA PRO A 192 -7.10 -7.30 -14.50
C PRO A 192 -7.53 -8.43 -13.58
N ILE A 193 -6.94 -8.53 -12.38
CA ILE A 193 -7.21 -9.58 -11.37
C ILE A 193 -8.07 -9.08 -10.20
N TYR A 194 -8.85 -8.01 -10.39
CA TYR A 194 -9.58 -7.36 -9.29
C TYR A 194 -10.56 -8.29 -8.56
N ASP A 195 -11.12 -9.27 -9.24
CA ASP A 195 -12.12 -10.22 -8.75
C ASP A 195 -11.53 -11.53 -8.18
N TRP A 196 -10.20 -11.70 -8.26
CA TRP A 196 -9.53 -12.88 -7.72
C TRP A 196 -9.59 -12.92 -6.20
N LYS A 197 -9.87 -14.12 -5.66
CA LYS A 197 -9.74 -14.44 -4.24
C LYS A 197 -8.29 -14.87 -3.95
N ASP A 198 -7.95 -14.95 -2.66
CA ASP A 198 -6.64 -15.44 -2.25
C ASP A 198 -6.43 -16.92 -2.66
N SER A 199 -7.51 -17.72 -2.62
CA SER A 199 -7.52 -19.10 -3.14
C SER A 199 -7.16 -19.20 -4.61
N ASP A 200 -7.66 -18.28 -5.44
CA ASP A 200 -7.43 -18.31 -6.89
C ASP A 200 -5.96 -18.00 -7.22
N VAL A 201 -5.38 -17.04 -6.47
CA VAL A 201 -3.95 -16.71 -6.59
C VAL A 201 -3.07 -17.92 -6.27
N TRP A 202 -3.29 -18.56 -5.14
CA TRP A 202 -2.48 -19.71 -4.73
C TRP A 202 -2.72 -20.94 -5.59
N LEU A 203 -3.96 -21.16 -6.06
CA LEU A 203 -4.28 -22.22 -7.01
C LEU A 203 -3.54 -22.02 -8.32
N TYR A 204 -3.58 -20.82 -8.88
CA TYR A 204 -2.88 -20.47 -10.12
C TYR A 204 -1.35 -20.68 -10.00
N ILE A 205 -0.76 -20.19 -8.90
CA ILE A 205 0.67 -20.39 -8.63
C ILE A 205 1.02 -21.89 -8.61
N LYS A 206 0.20 -22.70 -7.91
CA LYS A 206 0.40 -24.14 -7.81
C LYS A 206 0.25 -24.84 -9.17
N GLU A 207 -0.84 -24.58 -9.90
CA GLU A 207 -1.13 -25.23 -11.19
C GLU A 207 -0.11 -24.86 -12.26
N ARG A 208 0.40 -23.64 -12.23
CA ARG A 208 1.42 -23.18 -13.18
C ARG A 208 2.85 -23.51 -12.73
N GLY A 209 3.06 -24.03 -11.54
CA GLY A 209 4.38 -24.25 -10.97
C GLY A 209 5.20 -22.97 -10.88
N LEU A 210 4.56 -21.82 -10.58
CA LEU A 210 5.26 -20.55 -10.53
C LEU A 210 6.16 -20.49 -9.30
N GLU A 211 7.41 -20.15 -9.53
CA GLU A 211 8.32 -19.81 -8.45
C GLU A 211 7.94 -18.44 -7.87
N PHE A 212 7.78 -18.37 -6.57
CA PHE A 212 7.47 -17.17 -5.82
C PHE A 212 8.51 -16.95 -4.70
N PRO A 213 8.64 -15.71 -4.16
CA PRO A 213 9.59 -15.43 -3.08
C PRO A 213 9.38 -16.36 -1.88
N ASP A 214 10.43 -17.02 -1.43
CA ASP A 214 10.40 -17.99 -0.32
C ASP A 214 9.95 -17.38 1.00
N ILE A 215 10.08 -16.07 1.13
CA ILE A 215 9.60 -15.33 2.31
C ILE A 215 8.13 -15.60 2.64
N TYR A 216 7.28 -15.90 1.65
CA TYR A 216 5.90 -16.30 1.91
C TYR A 216 5.80 -17.59 2.72
N MET A 217 6.67 -18.56 2.43
CA MET A 217 6.72 -19.83 3.16
C MET A 217 7.26 -19.62 4.58
N ARG A 218 8.35 -18.87 4.70
CA ARG A 218 8.96 -18.54 6.00
C ARG A 218 7.97 -17.83 6.92
N LEU A 219 7.24 -16.82 6.40
CA LEU A 219 6.21 -16.12 7.16
C LEU A 219 5.05 -17.06 7.55
N TYR A 220 4.66 -17.99 6.69
CA TYR A 220 3.63 -18.98 6.99
C TYR A 220 4.07 -19.96 8.07
N GLU A 221 5.30 -20.50 7.99
CA GLU A 221 5.91 -21.38 8.99
C GLU A 221 6.07 -20.67 10.34
N ALA A 222 6.36 -19.37 10.32
CA ALA A 222 6.40 -18.51 11.48
C ALA A 222 5.01 -18.17 12.05
N GLY A 223 3.92 -18.75 11.53
CA GLY A 223 2.55 -18.60 12.06
C GLY A 223 1.76 -17.40 11.52
N VAL A 224 2.28 -16.70 10.51
CA VAL A 224 1.51 -15.61 9.88
C VAL A 224 0.31 -16.19 9.12
N ARG A 225 -0.89 -15.69 9.42
CA ARG A 225 -2.13 -16.18 8.79
C ARG A 225 -2.13 -15.95 7.28
N LYS A 226 -2.68 -16.88 6.50
CA LYS A 226 -2.73 -16.82 5.03
C LYS A 226 -3.23 -15.48 4.47
N ASN A 227 -4.27 -14.91 5.08
CA ASN A 227 -4.83 -13.61 4.68
C ASN A 227 -3.95 -12.40 5.04
N GLN A 228 -2.93 -12.59 5.86
CA GLN A 228 -1.95 -11.59 6.27
C GLN A 228 -0.61 -11.72 5.54
N LEU A 229 -0.44 -12.77 4.71
CA LEU A 229 0.75 -12.98 3.89
C LEU A 229 0.83 -11.91 2.79
N ARG A 230 1.40 -10.77 3.15
CA ARG A 230 1.63 -9.62 2.26
C ARG A 230 3.08 -9.19 2.36
N LEU A 231 3.67 -8.91 1.20
CA LEU A 231 5.00 -8.31 1.13
C LEU A 231 4.82 -6.81 0.97
N CYS A 232 5.42 -6.05 1.87
CA CYS A 232 5.38 -4.59 1.91
C CYS A 232 6.79 -4.07 2.16
N ALA A 233 7.03 -2.80 1.87
CA ALA A 233 8.23 -2.10 2.33
C ALA A 233 8.38 -2.25 3.85
N PHE A 234 9.60 -2.45 4.34
CA PHE A 234 9.87 -2.80 5.74
C PHE A 234 9.31 -1.79 6.73
N PHE A 235 9.35 -0.51 6.40
CA PHE A 235 8.90 0.57 7.28
C PHE A 235 7.45 1.00 7.07
N GLY A 236 6.75 0.44 6.08
CA GLY A 236 5.33 0.71 5.86
C GLY A 236 4.42 0.01 6.88
N ASP A 237 3.16 0.43 6.98
CA ASP A 237 2.17 -0.09 7.97
C ASP A 237 2.08 -1.61 8.07
N CYS A 238 2.26 -2.30 6.93
CA CYS A 238 2.21 -3.77 6.88
C CYS A 238 3.60 -4.39 7.08
N GLY A 239 4.66 -3.62 6.83
CA GLY A 239 6.04 -4.08 6.88
C GLY A 239 6.57 -4.23 8.31
N THR A 240 6.11 -3.38 9.22
CA THR A 240 6.53 -3.44 10.64
C THR A 240 6.28 -4.76 11.31
N GLN A 241 5.21 -5.47 10.93
CA GLN A 241 5.02 -6.85 11.41
C GLN A 241 6.11 -7.79 10.91
N GLY A 242 6.64 -7.55 9.71
CA GLY A 242 7.75 -8.31 9.14
C GLY A 242 9.08 -8.06 9.85
N LEU A 243 9.31 -6.87 10.42
CA LEU A 243 10.57 -6.52 11.07
C LEU A 243 10.91 -7.46 12.23
N ARG A 244 9.93 -7.83 13.03
CA ARG A 244 10.12 -8.80 14.11
C ARG A 244 10.63 -10.16 13.58
N TRP A 245 9.98 -10.65 12.53
CA TRP A 245 10.37 -11.92 11.90
C TRP A 245 11.76 -11.86 11.29
N ILE A 246 12.10 -10.73 10.66
CA ILE A 246 13.44 -10.52 10.12
C ILE A 246 14.48 -10.59 11.25
N ALA A 247 14.25 -9.89 12.34
CA ALA A 247 15.17 -9.89 13.47
C ALA A 247 15.39 -11.29 14.08
N GLU A 248 14.33 -12.11 14.12
CA GLU A 248 14.38 -13.48 14.66
C GLU A 248 14.97 -14.49 13.65
N THR A 249 14.77 -14.30 12.34
CA THR A 249 15.03 -15.33 11.33
C THR A 249 16.14 -14.98 10.34
N ASP A 250 16.46 -13.70 10.16
CA ASP A 250 17.49 -13.22 9.23
C ASP A 250 18.34 -12.10 9.88
N PRO A 251 19.28 -12.45 10.79
CA PRO A 251 20.12 -11.46 11.45
C PRO A 251 20.97 -10.62 10.50
N VAL A 252 21.35 -11.18 9.34
CA VAL A 252 22.16 -10.45 8.32
C VAL A 252 21.33 -9.35 7.66
N LEU A 253 20.07 -9.62 7.35
CA LEU A 253 19.16 -8.62 6.83
C LEU A 253 18.81 -7.59 7.91
N TRP A 254 18.64 -8.06 9.17
CA TRP A 254 18.36 -7.19 10.30
C TRP A 254 19.47 -6.16 10.53
N GLU A 255 20.74 -6.56 10.52
CA GLU A 255 21.88 -5.65 10.65
C GLU A 255 21.87 -4.53 9.58
N LYS A 256 21.50 -4.88 8.35
CA LYS A 256 21.36 -3.89 7.28
C LYS A 256 20.21 -2.92 7.54
N ILE A 257 19.10 -3.40 8.09
CA ILE A 257 17.94 -2.59 8.46
C ILE A 257 18.31 -1.61 9.58
N GLU A 258 18.96 -2.08 10.65
CA GLU A 258 19.38 -1.23 11.76
C GLU A 258 20.40 -0.17 11.33
N ARG A 259 21.34 -0.54 10.46
CA ARG A 259 22.32 0.42 9.92
C ARG A 259 21.62 1.52 9.12
N ARG A 260 20.61 1.18 8.35
CA ARG A 260 19.87 2.11 7.49
C ARG A 260 18.86 2.95 8.26
N GLU A 261 18.21 2.38 9.26
CA GLU A 261 17.21 3.02 10.13
C GLU A 261 17.44 2.56 11.58
N PRO A 262 18.30 3.26 12.33
CA PRO A 262 18.65 2.86 13.71
C PRO A 262 17.46 2.72 14.65
N ASN A 263 16.36 3.44 14.40
CA ASN A 263 15.16 3.35 15.23
C ASN A 263 14.34 2.07 14.97
N ALA A 264 14.69 1.23 13.99
CA ALA A 264 14.00 -0.01 13.70
C ALA A 264 13.95 -0.96 14.92
N TYR A 265 14.99 -0.98 15.76
CA TYR A 265 15.02 -1.81 16.97
C TYR A 265 13.95 -1.41 17.99
N LEU A 266 13.49 -0.16 18.00
CA LEU A 266 12.42 0.29 18.90
C LEU A 266 11.10 -0.41 18.59
N VAL A 267 10.88 -0.80 17.32
CA VAL A 267 9.72 -1.62 16.93
C VAL A 267 9.74 -2.95 17.66
N LEU A 268 10.91 -3.57 17.82
CA LEU A 268 11.04 -4.85 18.54
C LEU A 268 10.81 -4.69 20.04
N LEU A 269 11.39 -3.65 20.64
CA LEU A 269 11.26 -3.38 22.07
C LEU A 269 9.82 -3.07 22.48
N TYR A 270 9.11 -2.32 21.65
CA TYR A 270 7.77 -1.85 21.97
C TYR A 270 6.66 -2.56 21.18
N TRP A 271 7.00 -3.66 20.48
CA TRP A 271 6.04 -4.42 19.67
C TRP A 271 4.77 -4.81 20.42
N ASP A 272 4.92 -5.25 21.66
CA ASP A 272 3.83 -5.67 22.53
C ASP A 272 3.16 -4.49 23.27
N SER A 273 3.69 -3.29 23.12
CA SER A 273 3.12 -2.07 23.69
C SER A 273 1.92 -1.59 22.87
N GLU A 274 1.13 -0.71 23.45
CA GLU A 274 -0.02 -0.07 22.79
C GLU A 274 0.35 0.77 21.57
N MET A 275 1.59 1.23 21.50
CA MET A 275 2.12 2.01 20.39
C MET A 275 2.01 1.25 19.07
N PHE A 276 2.26 -0.07 19.07
CA PHE A 276 2.21 -0.93 17.90
C PHE A 276 1.03 -1.90 17.89
N ARG A 277 0.48 -2.22 19.05
CA ARG A 277 -0.75 -3.00 19.19
C ARG A 277 -1.95 -2.06 19.32
N ARG A 278 -2.78 -2.01 18.32
CA ARG A 278 -4.19 -1.62 18.50
C ARG A 278 -4.88 -2.76 19.22
N SER A 279 -4.70 -2.85 20.52
CA SER A 279 -5.24 -3.94 21.34
C SER A 279 -6.75 -3.86 21.39
N SER A 280 -7.41 -4.91 20.87
CA SER A 280 -8.85 -5.14 21.03
C SER A 280 -9.26 -5.37 22.50
N ASN A 281 -8.33 -5.70 23.38
CA ASN A 281 -8.64 -6.02 24.78
C ASN A 281 -8.70 -4.78 25.68
N LYS A 282 -7.91 -3.73 25.42
CA LYS A 282 -7.99 -2.50 26.20
C LYS A 282 -9.21 -1.62 25.83
N ARG A 283 -9.85 -1.92 24.71
CA ARG A 283 -11.16 -1.33 24.39
C ARG A 283 -12.22 -1.64 25.44
N ARG A 284 -12.17 -2.82 26.10
CA ARG A 284 -13.14 -3.20 27.14
C ARG A 284 -12.90 -2.50 28.47
N GLU A 285 -11.65 -2.29 28.88
CA GLU A 285 -11.32 -1.62 30.15
C GLU A 285 -11.53 -0.10 30.08
N LEU A 286 -11.44 0.50 28.88
CA LEU A 286 -11.73 1.93 28.67
C LEU A 286 -13.23 2.20 28.46
N GLU A 287 -14.04 1.19 28.14
CA GLU A 287 -15.48 1.33 27.91
C GLU A 287 -16.27 1.65 29.19
N GLU A 288 -15.80 1.22 30.38
CA GLU A 288 -16.47 1.49 31.65
C GLU A 288 -16.30 2.94 32.15
N ASP A 289 -15.21 3.64 31.75
CA ASP A 289 -14.99 5.07 32.05
C ASP A 289 -15.45 6.02 30.93
N GLU A 290 -15.92 5.51 29.81
CA GLU A 290 -16.15 6.27 28.57
C GLU A 290 -17.53 6.93 28.47
N GLU A 291 -18.55 6.46 29.20
CA GLU A 291 -19.92 7.01 29.12
C GLU A 291 -20.04 8.48 29.57
N GLN A 292 -18.99 9.04 30.19
CA GLN A 292 -19.00 10.43 30.69
C GLN A 292 -18.10 11.40 29.89
N LYS A 293 -17.35 10.95 28.86
CA LYS A 293 -16.42 11.84 28.13
C LYS A 293 -17.11 12.58 26.98
N ASP A 294 -17.08 13.91 27.02
CA ASP A 294 -17.47 14.72 25.85
C ASP A 294 -16.30 14.80 24.84
N TYR A 295 -16.27 13.85 23.91
CA TYR A 295 -15.24 13.77 22.87
C TYR A 295 -15.25 14.97 21.93
N ARG A 296 -16.39 15.64 21.75
CA ARG A 296 -16.47 16.88 20.98
C ARG A 296 -15.66 18.00 21.67
N ALA A 297 -15.86 18.16 22.98
CA ALA A 297 -15.10 19.14 23.76
C ALA A 297 -13.61 18.83 23.76
N LEU A 298 -13.22 17.55 23.89
CA LEU A 298 -11.81 17.12 23.81
C LEU A 298 -11.19 17.41 22.44
N CYS A 299 -11.89 17.13 21.34
CA CYS A 299 -11.41 17.48 20.00
C CYS A 299 -11.28 19.00 19.82
N GLN A 300 -12.23 19.77 20.35
CA GLN A 300 -12.19 21.23 20.29
C GLN A 300 -11.01 21.79 21.09
N ASP A 301 -10.74 21.24 22.27
CA ASP A 301 -9.61 21.62 23.11
C ASP A 301 -8.27 21.39 22.39
N ILE A 302 -8.06 20.20 21.80
CA ILE A 302 -6.86 19.86 21.00
C ILE A 302 -6.74 20.77 19.78
N LEU A 303 -7.82 20.94 19.02
CA LEU A 303 -7.73 21.58 17.71
C LEU A 303 -7.63 23.11 17.79
N PHE A 304 -8.19 23.75 18.82
CA PHE A 304 -8.37 25.19 18.82
C PHE A 304 -7.91 25.91 20.10
N LEU A 305 -7.97 25.23 21.27
CA LEU A 305 -7.77 25.90 22.54
C LEU A 305 -6.40 25.60 23.17
N HIS A 306 -6.11 24.33 23.42
CA HIS A 306 -4.96 23.90 24.21
C HIS A 306 -4.21 22.72 23.62
N PRO A 307 -3.72 22.81 22.35
CA PRO A 307 -3.00 21.70 21.72
C PRO A 307 -1.75 21.28 22.52
N GLU A 308 -1.15 22.20 23.26
CA GLU A 308 0.05 21.96 24.08
C GLU A 308 -0.18 21.05 25.29
N ARG A 309 -1.43 20.83 25.69
CA ARG A 309 -1.77 19.93 26.81
C ARG A 309 -1.78 18.45 26.43
N TYR A 310 -1.72 18.17 25.14
CA TYR A 310 -1.87 16.81 24.61
C TYR A 310 -0.59 16.37 23.92
N THR A 311 -0.25 15.10 24.09
CA THR A 311 0.79 14.44 23.28
C THR A 311 0.17 14.09 21.92
N ILE A 312 0.30 15.00 20.95
CA ILE A 312 -0.24 14.81 19.61
C ILE A 312 0.84 14.15 18.74
N ALA A 313 0.44 13.14 17.97
CA ALA A 313 1.34 12.48 17.04
C ALA A 313 1.90 13.47 15.99
N LYS A 314 3.17 13.35 15.68
CA LYS A 314 3.92 14.29 14.82
C LYS A 314 3.32 14.43 13.41
N ASP A 315 2.87 13.32 12.82
CA ASP A 315 2.19 13.32 11.54
C ASP A 315 0.82 14.01 11.59
N THR A 316 0.15 13.97 12.74
CA THR A 316 -1.12 14.66 12.96
C THR A 316 -0.93 16.18 13.01
N LEU A 317 0.16 16.67 13.59
CA LEU A 317 0.47 18.10 13.59
C LEU A 317 0.64 18.65 12.17
N SER A 318 1.26 17.91 11.26
CA SER A 318 1.42 18.31 9.86
C SER A 318 0.09 18.39 9.10
N HIS A 319 -0.96 17.72 9.59
CA HIS A 319 -2.29 17.67 8.99
C HIS A 319 -3.40 18.34 9.80
N ILE A 320 -3.04 19.09 10.85
CA ILE A 320 -4.01 19.69 11.79
C ILE A 320 -5.04 20.60 11.09
N SER A 321 -4.66 21.25 9.98
CA SER A 321 -5.58 22.08 9.19
C SER A 321 -6.72 21.25 8.57
N ASN A 322 -6.44 20.03 8.16
CA ASN A 322 -7.43 19.10 7.60
C ASN A 322 -8.40 18.64 8.69
N TRP A 323 -7.89 18.34 9.90
CA TRP A 323 -8.70 17.97 11.04
C TRP A 323 -9.57 19.13 11.52
N ARG A 324 -9.04 20.36 11.58
CA ARG A 324 -9.82 21.56 11.86
C ARG A 324 -10.93 21.80 10.86
N GLY A 325 -10.62 21.67 9.56
CA GLY A 325 -11.60 21.81 8.49
C GLY A 325 -12.71 20.75 8.60
N MET A 326 -12.38 19.52 8.94
CA MET A 326 -13.35 18.45 9.18
C MET A 326 -14.23 18.76 10.39
N PHE A 327 -13.65 19.12 11.53
CA PHE A 327 -14.39 19.46 12.75
C PHE A 327 -15.41 20.56 12.50
N ILE A 328 -15.00 21.65 11.84
CA ILE A 328 -15.89 22.78 11.52
C ILE A 328 -17.04 22.34 10.61
N LYS A 329 -16.75 21.62 9.52
CA LYS A 329 -17.76 21.21 8.53
C LYS A 329 -18.74 20.16 9.05
N THR A 330 -18.34 19.38 10.03
CA THR A 330 -19.17 18.33 10.62
C THR A 330 -19.81 18.72 11.95
N TYR A 331 -19.57 19.98 12.38
CA TYR A 331 -20.16 20.51 13.62
C TYR A 331 -21.69 20.51 13.55
N GLY A 332 -22.32 19.92 14.55
CA GLY A 332 -23.78 19.76 14.59
C GLY A 332 -24.36 18.54 13.87
N ILE A 333 -23.54 17.83 13.05
CA ILE A 333 -23.97 16.59 12.37
C ILE A 333 -23.19 15.36 12.84
N ALA A 334 -21.97 15.54 13.34
CA ALA A 334 -21.17 14.47 13.90
C ALA A 334 -21.69 14.04 15.29
N THR A 335 -21.71 12.75 15.54
CA THR A 335 -22.08 12.15 16.83
C THR A 335 -20.87 12.02 17.75
N GLN A 336 -21.09 11.73 19.04
CA GLN A 336 -20.00 11.47 20.00
C GLN A 336 -19.09 10.30 19.54
N ALA A 337 -19.65 9.27 18.90
CA ALA A 337 -18.87 8.19 18.34
C ALA A 337 -17.94 8.65 17.21
N HIS A 338 -18.36 9.63 16.42
CA HIS A 338 -17.51 10.24 15.39
C HIS A 338 -16.40 11.09 16.01
N TYR A 339 -16.72 11.88 17.03
CA TYR A 339 -15.72 12.69 17.77
C TYR A 339 -14.72 11.81 18.52
N LYS A 340 -15.13 10.66 19.06
CA LYS A 340 -14.20 9.68 19.65
C LYS A 340 -13.16 9.22 18.65
N LYS A 341 -13.57 8.81 17.45
CA LYS A 341 -12.64 8.40 16.39
C LYS A 341 -11.74 9.55 15.91
N MET A 342 -12.27 10.79 15.91
CA MET A 342 -11.47 11.98 15.60
C MET A 342 -10.41 12.21 16.68
N TYR A 343 -10.78 12.09 17.95
CA TYR A 343 -9.88 12.19 19.09
C TYR A 343 -8.77 11.13 19.06
N GLU A 344 -9.12 9.88 18.76
CA GLU A 344 -8.16 8.79 18.57
C GLU A 344 -7.18 9.10 17.43
N GLY A 345 -7.67 9.59 16.28
CA GLY A 345 -6.83 9.99 15.15
C GLY A 345 -5.89 11.15 15.49
N LEU A 346 -6.33 12.09 16.33
CA LEU A 346 -5.50 13.21 16.78
C LEU A 346 -4.40 12.77 17.75
N LEU A 347 -4.68 11.84 18.67
CA LEU A 347 -3.70 11.39 19.66
C LEU A 347 -2.74 10.33 19.14
N TYR A 348 -3.24 9.37 18.34
CA TYR A 348 -2.46 8.21 17.89
C TYR A 348 -1.90 8.34 16.48
N GLY A 349 -2.27 9.41 15.77
CA GLY A 349 -1.80 9.71 14.41
C GLY A 349 -2.64 9.10 13.30
N ASP A 350 -2.60 9.75 12.13
CA ASP A 350 -3.25 9.31 10.91
C ASP A 350 -2.41 9.70 9.68
N PRO A 351 -1.18 9.17 9.54
CA PRO A 351 -0.18 9.62 8.56
C PRO A 351 -0.64 9.52 7.10
N LYS A 352 -1.59 8.62 6.83
CA LYS A 352 -2.18 8.44 5.49
C LYS A 352 -3.57 9.06 5.36
N SER A 353 -3.99 9.85 6.34
CA SER A 353 -5.34 10.44 6.43
C SER A 353 -6.46 9.41 6.22
N ARG A 354 -6.27 8.18 6.70
CA ARG A 354 -7.26 7.09 6.55
C ARG A 354 -8.43 7.29 7.48
N ILE A 355 -8.15 7.58 8.75
CA ILE A 355 -9.19 7.83 9.77
C ILE A 355 -10.01 9.04 9.33
N LEU A 356 -9.35 10.14 8.95
CA LEU A 356 -9.99 11.35 8.46
C LEU A 356 -10.92 11.09 7.29
N ARG A 357 -10.48 10.32 6.29
CA ARG A 357 -11.31 9.98 5.11
C ARG A 357 -12.48 9.08 5.45
N ILE A 358 -12.28 8.08 6.30
CA ILE A 358 -13.35 7.17 6.74
C ILE A 358 -14.40 7.94 7.54
N LEU A 359 -13.98 8.80 8.47
CA LEU A 359 -14.86 9.64 9.26
C LEU A 359 -15.68 10.59 8.39
N TRP A 360 -15.02 11.25 7.43
CA TRP A 360 -15.69 12.13 6.48
C TRP A 360 -16.86 11.41 5.79
N THR A 361 -16.59 10.23 5.24
CA THR A 361 -17.62 9.43 4.56
C THR A 361 -18.70 8.96 5.52
N SER A 362 -18.34 8.47 6.71
CA SER A 362 -19.27 7.96 7.72
C SER A 362 -20.25 9.03 8.19
N ILE A 363 -19.73 10.21 8.57
CA ILE A 363 -20.56 11.31 9.11
C ILE A 363 -21.62 11.75 8.10
N PHE A 364 -21.23 11.96 6.83
CA PHE A 364 -22.20 12.40 5.81
C PHE A 364 -23.15 11.30 5.38
N THR A 365 -22.74 10.02 5.43
CA THR A 365 -23.63 8.89 5.17
C THR A 365 -24.69 8.78 6.26
N ASP A 366 -24.29 8.86 7.52
CA ASP A 366 -25.19 8.76 8.67
C ASP A 366 -26.18 9.94 8.69
N TYR A 367 -25.70 11.16 8.45
CA TYR A 367 -26.54 12.36 8.34
C TYR A 367 -27.58 12.24 7.23
N ASN A 368 -27.17 11.81 6.04
CA ASN A 368 -28.10 11.61 4.90
C ASN A 368 -29.11 10.49 5.14
N THR A 369 -28.74 9.46 5.90
CA THR A 369 -29.64 8.36 6.25
C THR A 369 -30.70 8.83 7.24
N GLN A 370 -30.31 9.63 8.24
CA GLN A 370 -31.25 10.19 9.23
C GLN A 370 -32.20 11.21 8.59
N THR A 371 -31.72 12.05 7.69
CA THR A 371 -32.56 13.08 7.03
C THR A 371 -33.50 12.51 5.98
N LYS A 372 -33.17 11.38 5.35
CA LYS A 372 -34.06 10.69 4.39
C LYS A 372 -35.10 9.79 5.02
N GLY A 373 -34.90 9.38 6.27
CA GLY A 373 -35.88 8.60 7.05
C GLY A 373 -37.03 9.39 7.66
N VAL A 374 -37.00 10.72 7.52
CA VAL A 374 -38.00 11.66 8.08
C VAL A 374 -38.95 12.20 7.00
N LYS A 375 -38.99 11.58 5.80
CA LYS A 375 -39.94 11.91 4.74
C LYS A 375 -40.90 10.78 4.50
#